data_3d460269d480fa5ad7cacab3eca0179d
#
_entry.id   3d460269d480fa5ad7cacab3eca0179d
#
_cell.length_a   1.000
_cell.length_b   1.000
_cell.length_c   1.000
_cell.angle_alpha   90.00
_cell.angle_beta   90.00
_cell.angle_gamma   90.00
#
_symmetry.space_group_name_H-M   'P 1'
#
loop_
_entity.id
_entity.type
_entity.pdbx_description
1 polymer ?
#
loop_
_entity_poly.entity_id
_entity_poly.type
_entity_poly.pdbx_seq_one_letter_code
_entity_poly.pdbx_strand_id
1 'polypeptide(L)'
;SSLSVFPVLYQTIAPGVAVFSQATDALTFRMVCDSLKQVYPQSRYVKALERETKRRENALGLQVSLSKAQEAGFPDLVLPDVNSEKVSLAGIDAKAILVHFWTADDAAQKLFNQEVLLPIYEKYHPKGLEIYSVCLSTDKALWASVVRNQKLPWINVCAGLGAAWPALG
;
A
#
# COMPACT_ATOMS: atom_id res chain seq x y z
N SER A 1 -3.79 -39.65 1.64
CA SER A 1 -2.81 -38.52 1.60
C SER A 1 -1.54 -38.91 2.34
N SER A 2 -0.39 -38.74 1.74
CA SER A 2 0.90 -39.08 2.32
C SER A 2 1.75 -37.79 2.52
N LEU A 3 2.61 -37.78 3.55
CA LEU A 3 3.58 -36.71 3.79
C LEU A 3 4.61 -36.58 2.65
N SER A 4 4.70 -37.57 1.73
CA SER A 4 5.55 -37.51 0.53
C SER A 4 5.18 -36.38 -0.46
N VAL A 5 4.02 -35.75 -0.29
CA VAL A 5 3.62 -34.59 -1.11
C VAL A 5 4.44 -33.31 -0.79
N PHE A 6 5.05 -33.22 0.41
CA PHE A 6 5.85 -32.03 0.77
C PHE A 6 6.99 -31.72 -0.22
N PRO A 7 7.85 -32.68 -0.60
CA PRO A 7 8.90 -32.44 -1.58
C PRO A 7 8.35 -31.90 -2.92
N VAL A 8 7.15 -32.34 -3.32
CA VAL A 8 6.53 -31.92 -4.57
C VAL A 8 6.15 -30.43 -4.54
N LEU A 9 5.59 -29.96 -3.41
CA LEU A 9 5.19 -28.57 -3.25
C LEU A 9 6.35 -27.58 -3.26
N TYR A 10 7.56 -28.04 -2.88
CA TYR A 10 8.74 -27.20 -2.78
C TYR A 10 9.80 -27.48 -3.86
N GLN A 11 9.38 -28.14 -4.95
CA GLN A 11 10.28 -28.36 -6.11
C GLN A 11 10.67 -27.05 -6.78
N THR A 12 11.89 -27.04 -7.28
CA THR A 12 12.44 -25.93 -8.08
C THR A 12 12.79 -26.42 -9.48
N ILE A 13 12.53 -25.60 -10.49
CA ILE A 13 12.93 -25.86 -11.89
C ILE A 13 14.39 -25.52 -12.11
N ALA A 14 14.89 -24.49 -11.41
CA ALA A 14 16.26 -24.00 -11.43
C ALA A 14 16.60 -23.42 -10.05
N PRO A 15 17.88 -23.15 -9.73
CA PRO A 15 18.26 -22.49 -8.50
C PRO A 15 17.45 -21.20 -8.26
N GLY A 16 16.66 -21.16 -7.18
CA GLY A 16 15.80 -20.02 -6.82
C GLY A 16 14.46 -19.91 -7.55
N VAL A 17 14.14 -20.81 -8.50
CA VAL A 17 12.89 -20.80 -9.27
C VAL A 17 11.97 -21.94 -8.81
N ALA A 18 11.00 -21.65 -7.97
CA ALA A 18 10.02 -22.62 -7.49
C ALA A 18 9.01 -22.98 -8.59
N VAL A 19 8.58 -24.27 -8.65
CA VAL A 19 7.49 -24.72 -9.53
C VAL A 19 6.19 -24.00 -9.18
N PHE A 20 5.87 -23.91 -7.90
CA PHE A 20 4.71 -23.21 -7.38
C PHE A 20 5.09 -21.82 -6.91
N SER A 21 5.21 -20.87 -7.85
CA SER A 21 5.68 -19.49 -7.60
C SER A 21 4.60 -18.43 -7.78
N GLN A 22 3.44 -18.80 -8.34
CA GLN A 22 2.36 -17.86 -8.62
C GLN A 22 1.41 -17.70 -7.43
N ALA A 23 0.74 -16.56 -7.33
CA ALA A 23 -0.23 -16.31 -6.26
C ALA A 23 -1.41 -17.30 -6.30
N THR A 24 -1.85 -17.70 -7.49
CA THR A 24 -2.92 -18.70 -7.70
C THR A 24 -2.57 -20.08 -7.16
N ASP A 25 -1.29 -20.41 -6.99
CA ASP A 25 -0.84 -21.67 -6.39
C ASP A 25 -1.27 -21.79 -4.92
N ALA A 26 -1.68 -20.69 -4.27
CA ALA A 26 -2.28 -20.71 -2.94
C ALA A 26 -3.43 -21.71 -2.81
N LEU A 27 -4.23 -21.89 -3.87
CA LEU A 27 -5.35 -22.85 -3.89
C LEU A 27 -4.85 -24.30 -3.82
N THR A 28 -3.76 -24.62 -4.52
CA THR A 28 -3.13 -25.95 -4.46
C THR A 28 -2.56 -26.21 -3.07
N PHE A 29 -1.88 -25.23 -2.48
CA PHE A 29 -1.38 -25.33 -1.11
C PHE A 29 -2.50 -25.54 -0.10
N ARG A 30 -3.64 -24.86 -0.24
CA ARG A 30 -4.83 -25.03 0.60
C ARG A 30 -5.36 -26.46 0.50
N MET A 31 -5.62 -26.96 -0.68
CA MET A 31 -6.18 -28.29 -0.91
C MET A 31 -5.28 -29.38 -0.30
N VAL A 32 -3.97 -29.30 -0.49
CA VAL A 32 -3.01 -30.23 0.11
C VAL A 32 -2.96 -30.10 1.63
N CYS A 33 -2.95 -28.87 2.14
CA CYS A 33 -2.94 -28.60 3.57
C CYS A 33 -4.17 -29.20 4.27
N ASP A 34 -5.35 -28.98 3.73
CA ASP A 34 -6.61 -29.47 4.30
C ASP A 34 -6.66 -31.01 4.30
N SER A 35 -6.22 -31.65 3.22
CA SER A 35 -6.12 -33.09 3.12
C SER A 35 -5.15 -33.70 4.14
N LEU A 36 -4.00 -33.07 4.34
CA LEU A 36 -3.00 -33.55 5.30
C LEU A 36 -3.41 -33.27 6.76
N LYS A 37 -4.12 -32.17 7.00
CA LYS A 37 -4.61 -31.80 8.33
C LYS A 37 -5.62 -32.79 8.86
N GLN A 38 -6.45 -33.38 8.00
CA GLN A 38 -7.40 -34.43 8.39
C GLN A 38 -6.70 -35.71 8.90
N VAL A 39 -5.53 -36.04 8.31
CA VAL A 39 -4.83 -37.29 8.63
C VAL A 39 -3.74 -37.10 9.68
N TYR A 40 -3.04 -35.90 9.65
CA TYR A 40 -1.89 -35.61 10.48
C TYR A 40 -2.00 -34.28 11.22
N PRO A 41 -3.05 -34.00 12.03
CA PRO A 41 -3.32 -32.69 12.59
C PRO A 41 -2.23 -32.17 13.52
N GLN A 42 -1.49 -33.06 14.18
CA GLN A 42 -0.42 -32.69 15.12
C GLN A 42 0.98 -32.64 14.50
N SER A 43 1.11 -32.97 13.21
CA SER A 43 2.41 -32.95 12.54
C SER A 43 2.98 -31.52 12.46
N ARG A 44 4.24 -31.34 12.89
CA ARG A 44 4.96 -30.07 12.76
C ARG A 44 5.05 -29.58 11.30
N TYR A 45 5.13 -30.50 10.36
CA TYR A 45 5.18 -30.21 8.93
C TYR A 45 3.84 -29.69 8.43
N VAL A 46 2.72 -30.27 8.86
CA VAL A 46 1.38 -29.80 8.51
C VAL A 46 1.13 -28.41 9.11
N LYS A 47 1.54 -28.16 10.35
CA LYS A 47 1.46 -26.83 10.98
C LYS A 47 2.30 -25.78 10.24
N ALA A 48 3.46 -26.18 9.73
CA ALA A 48 4.31 -25.28 8.92
C ALA A 48 3.65 -24.98 7.55
N LEU A 49 3.10 -26.02 6.90
CA LEU A 49 2.35 -25.86 5.64
C LEU A 49 1.11 -24.99 5.82
N GLU A 50 0.38 -25.09 6.93
CA GLU A 50 -0.78 -24.24 7.23
C GLU A 50 -0.40 -22.75 7.30
N ARG A 51 0.72 -22.43 7.96
CA ARG A 51 1.23 -21.06 8.03
C ARG A 51 1.64 -20.53 6.65
N GLU A 52 2.30 -21.34 5.86
CA GLU A 52 2.69 -20.99 4.49
C GLU A 52 1.47 -20.80 3.58
N THR A 53 0.48 -21.70 3.68
CA THR A 53 -0.79 -21.60 2.95
C THR A 53 -1.49 -20.28 3.25
N LYS A 54 -1.63 -19.94 4.53
CA LYS A 54 -2.26 -18.67 4.96
C LYS A 54 -1.51 -17.46 4.45
N ARG A 55 -0.18 -17.50 4.45
CA ARG A 55 0.66 -16.43 3.89
C ARG A 55 0.41 -16.23 2.40
N ARG A 56 0.32 -17.32 1.63
CA ARG A 56 0.04 -17.30 0.18
C ARG A 56 -1.37 -16.80 -0.13
N GLU A 57 -2.36 -17.22 0.66
CA GLU A 57 -3.74 -16.74 0.53
C GLU A 57 -3.86 -15.24 0.79
N ASN A 58 -3.17 -14.72 1.81
CA ASN A 58 -3.13 -13.30 2.08
C ASN A 58 -2.51 -12.52 0.91
N ALA A 59 -1.43 -13.06 0.30
CA ALA A 59 -0.81 -12.45 -0.87
C ALA A 59 -1.73 -12.47 -2.10
N LEU A 60 -2.45 -13.58 -2.32
CA LEU A 60 -3.46 -13.66 -3.39
C LEU A 60 -4.61 -12.68 -3.15
N GLY A 61 -5.13 -12.60 -1.92
CA GLY A 61 -6.17 -11.65 -1.55
C GLY A 61 -5.75 -10.21 -1.79
N LEU A 62 -4.53 -9.86 -1.41
CA LEU A 62 -3.97 -8.54 -1.68
C LEU A 62 -3.86 -8.26 -3.19
N GLN A 63 -3.38 -9.21 -3.98
CA GLN A 63 -3.28 -9.07 -5.43
C GLN A 63 -4.65 -8.87 -6.08
N VAL A 64 -5.66 -9.62 -5.67
CA VAL A 64 -7.05 -9.47 -6.16
C VAL A 64 -7.62 -8.10 -5.77
N SER A 65 -7.37 -7.66 -4.54
CA SER A 65 -7.81 -6.33 -4.07
C SER A 65 -7.14 -5.20 -4.85
N LEU A 66 -5.85 -5.32 -5.13
CA LEU A 66 -5.12 -4.34 -5.96
C LEU A 66 -5.64 -4.31 -7.41
N SER A 67 -5.91 -5.48 -8.00
CA SER A 67 -6.48 -5.55 -9.36
C SER A 67 -7.87 -4.89 -9.42
N LYS A 68 -8.73 -5.18 -8.43
CA LYS A 68 -10.06 -4.54 -8.34
C LYS A 68 -9.96 -3.03 -8.11
N ALA A 69 -9.01 -2.56 -7.30
CA ALA A 69 -8.77 -1.14 -7.08
C ALA A 69 -8.30 -0.45 -8.37
N GLN A 70 -7.49 -1.11 -9.19
CA GLN A 70 -7.08 -0.59 -10.50
C GLN A 70 -8.27 -0.52 -11.49
N GLU A 71 -9.18 -1.50 -11.47
CA GLU A 71 -10.38 -1.51 -12.31
C GLU A 71 -11.43 -0.47 -11.86
N ALA A 72 -11.58 -0.27 -10.55
CA ALA A 72 -12.55 0.67 -9.99
C ALA A 72 -12.09 2.14 -10.07
N GLY A 73 -10.80 2.37 -10.35
CA GLY A 73 -10.17 3.68 -10.19
C GLY A 73 -9.98 4.05 -8.71
N PHE A 74 -9.15 5.05 -8.46
CA PHE A 74 -9.04 5.61 -7.11
C PHE A 74 -10.30 6.42 -6.80
N PRO A 75 -10.91 6.29 -5.59
CA PRO A 75 -11.93 7.23 -5.16
C PRO A 75 -11.31 8.63 -5.18
N ASP A 76 -12.00 9.57 -5.83
CA ASP A 76 -11.49 10.93 -5.90
C ASP A 76 -11.42 11.54 -4.49
N LEU A 77 -10.26 12.02 -4.12
CA LEU A 77 -10.01 12.69 -2.86
C LEU A 77 -10.00 14.20 -3.12
N VAL A 78 -11.09 14.87 -2.76
CA VAL A 78 -11.25 16.32 -2.94
C VAL A 78 -11.06 17.02 -1.59
N LEU A 79 -9.93 17.69 -1.41
CA LEU A 79 -9.58 18.35 -0.15
C LEU A 79 -9.20 19.81 -0.37
N PRO A 80 -9.40 20.70 0.65
CA PRO A 80 -9.02 22.10 0.54
C PRO A 80 -7.50 22.28 0.67
N ASP A 81 -6.94 23.15 -0.16
CA ASP A 81 -5.56 23.64 -0.07
C ASP A 81 -5.40 24.76 0.97
N VAL A 82 -4.23 25.39 1.01
CA VAL A 82 -3.91 26.51 1.94
C VAL A 82 -4.74 27.77 1.70
N ASN A 83 -5.37 27.90 0.53
CA ASN A 83 -6.27 29.00 0.15
C ASN A 83 -7.74 28.63 0.33
N SER A 84 -8.02 27.41 0.83
CA SER A 84 -9.36 26.81 0.93
C SER A 84 -9.99 26.47 -0.42
N GLU A 85 -9.19 26.40 -1.48
CA GLU A 85 -9.64 25.91 -2.77
C GLU A 85 -9.65 24.37 -2.79
N LYS A 86 -10.69 23.79 -3.36
CA LYS A 86 -10.83 22.32 -3.43
C LYS A 86 -9.95 21.76 -4.54
N VAL A 87 -9.02 20.88 -4.18
CA VAL A 87 -8.14 20.18 -5.11
C VAL A 87 -8.52 18.70 -5.19
N SER A 88 -8.88 18.24 -6.37
CA SER A 88 -9.21 16.84 -6.67
C SER A 88 -7.95 16.06 -7.02
N LEU A 89 -7.74 14.93 -6.36
CA LEU A 89 -6.66 14.00 -6.67
C LEU A 89 -6.77 13.43 -8.09
N ALA A 90 -7.98 13.07 -8.50
CA ALA A 90 -8.25 12.54 -9.84
C ALA A 90 -8.08 13.59 -10.95
N GLY A 91 -8.17 14.88 -10.63
CA GLY A 91 -8.00 15.98 -11.57
C GLY A 91 -6.55 16.38 -11.85
N ILE A 92 -5.57 15.75 -11.22
CA ILE A 92 -4.16 16.08 -11.38
C ILE A 92 -3.61 15.45 -12.67
N ASP A 93 -3.12 16.28 -13.57
CA ASP A 93 -2.45 15.83 -14.80
C ASP A 93 -0.97 15.54 -14.51
N ALA A 94 -0.65 14.31 -14.18
CA ALA A 94 0.70 13.84 -13.90
C ALA A 94 0.90 12.40 -14.35
N LYS A 95 2.14 12.02 -14.71
CA LYS A 95 2.47 10.63 -15.06
C LYS A 95 2.45 9.70 -13.86
N ALA A 96 2.80 10.24 -12.68
CA ALA A 96 2.78 9.54 -11.41
C ALA A 96 2.42 10.52 -10.29
N ILE A 97 1.59 10.09 -9.35
CA ILE A 97 1.22 10.88 -8.19
C ILE A 97 1.65 10.13 -6.93
N LEU A 98 2.43 10.80 -6.09
CA LEU A 98 2.77 10.32 -4.76
C LEU A 98 1.81 10.95 -3.76
N VAL A 99 0.97 10.12 -3.12
CA VAL A 99 0.10 10.58 -2.03
C VAL A 99 0.84 10.42 -0.72
N HIS A 100 1.05 11.54 -0.01
CA HIS A 100 1.78 11.59 1.25
C HIS A 100 0.87 12.05 2.38
N PHE A 101 0.73 11.23 3.41
CA PHE A 101 -0.04 11.56 4.62
C PHE A 101 0.90 11.95 5.76
N TRP A 102 0.61 13.07 6.44
CA TRP A 102 1.46 13.60 7.50
C TRP A 102 0.69 14.46 8.50
N THR A 103 1.34 14.82 9.60
CA THR A 103 0.81 15.75 10.60
C THR A 103 1.78 16.91 10.83
N ALA A 104 1.25 18.12 10.94
CA ALA A 104 2.04 19.34 11.02
C ALA A 104 2.73 19.57 12.37
N ASP A 105 2.29 18.88 13.42
CA ASP A 105 2.86 18.89 14.76
C ASP A 105 4.03 17.90 14.93
N ASP A 106 4.19 16.92 14.05
CA ASP A 106 5.28 15.96 14.11
C ASP A 106 6.59 16.53 13.48
N ALA A 107 7.61 16.68 14.32
CA ALA A 107 8.92 17.20 13.89
C ALA A 107 9.64 16.27 12.92
N ALA A 108 9.50 14.94 13.08
CA ALA A 108 10.16 13.97 12.21
C ALA A 108 9.54 13.99 10.80
N GLN A 109 8.23 14.16 10.70
CA GLN A 109 7.54 14.26 9.41
C GLN A 109 7.86 15.60 8.70
N LYS A 110 8.01 16.68 9.44
CA LYS A 110 8.50 17.96 8.90
C LYS A 110 9.92 17.84 8.33
N LEU A 111 10.79 17.12 9.03
CA LEU A 111 12.16 16.86 8.56
C LEU A 111 12.14 15.96 7.31
N PHE A 112 11.29 14.91 7.29
CA PHE A 112 11.10 14.03 6.14
C PHE A 112 10.66 14.81 4.88
N ASN A 113 9.77 15.79 5.02
CA ASN A 113 9.37 16.65 3.91
C ASN A 113 10.57 17.37 3.27
N GLN A 114 11.49 17.89 4.10
CA GLN A 114 12.65 18.66 3.63
C GLN A 114 13.79 17.79 3.13
N GLU A 115 14.11 16.73 3.84
CA GLU A 115 15.31 15.93 3.57
C GLU A 115 15.08 14.81 2.57
N VAL A 116 13.83 14.31 2.46
CA VAL A 116 13.51 13.18 1.61
C VAL A 116 12.61 13.58 0.45
N LEU A 117 11.44 14.19 0.73
CA LEU A 117 10.48 14.48 -0.32
C LEU A 117 10.91 15.63 -1.23
N LEU A 118 11.52 16.68 -0.70
CA LEU A 118 11.92 17.81 -1.51
C LEU A 118 12.97 17.44 -2.58
N PRO A 119 14.04 16.70 -2.27
CA PRO A 119 14.97 16.21 -3.29
C PRO A 119 14.35 15.28 -4.32
N ILE A 120 13.39 14.42 -3.89
CA ILE A 120 12.64 13.55 -4.79
C ILE A 120 11.79 14.38 -5.75
N TYR A 121 11.06 15.38 -5.23
CA TYR A 121 10.23 16.25 -6.04
C TYR A 121 11.06 17.02 -7.06
N GLU A 122 12.14 17.68 -6.65
CA GLU A 122 13.03 18.43 -7.55
C GLU A 122 13.58 17.55 -8.69
N LYS A 123 13.93 16.30 -8.38
CA LYS A 123 14.50 15.36 -9.36
C LYS A 123 13.47 14.79 -10.33
N TYR A 124 12.24 14.55 -9.87
CA TYR A 124 11.26 13.79 -10.65
C TYR A 124 10.05 14.58 -11.13
N HIS A 125 9.76 15.74 -10.54
CA HIS A 125 8.69 16.62 -11.02
C HIS A 125 8.87 17.00 -12.51
N PRO A 126 10.06 17.34 -13.01
CA PRO A 126 10.25 17.60 -14.44
C PRO A 126 10.01 16.38 -15.33
N LYS A 127 9.94 15.17 -14.76
CA LYS A 127 9.67 13.92 -15.45
C LYS A 127 8.21 13.49 -15.37
N GLY A 128 7.37 14.28 -14.69
CA GLY A 128 5.94 14.07 -14.55
C GLY A 128 5.50 13.46 -13.22
N LEU A 129 6.32 13.55 -12.15
CA LEU A 129 5.89 13.25 -10.79
C LEU A 129 5.16 14.45 -10.20
N GLU A 130 4.01 14.22 -9.56
CA GLU A 130 3.39 15.18 -8.64
C GLU A 130 3.27 14.59 -7.24
N ILE A 131 3.30 15.45 -6.21
CA ILE A 131 3.05 15.04 -4.83
C ILE A 131 1.73 15.67 -4.35
N TYR A 132 0.80 14.82 -3.93
CA TYR A 132 -0.44 15.21 -3.27
C TYR A 132 -0.30 14.96 -1.77
N SER A 133 0.03 16.00 -1.03
CA SER A 133 0.37 15.92 0.39
C SER A 133 -0.83 16.25 1.26
N VAL A 134 -1.33 15.25 1.99
CA VAL A 134 -2.53 15.31 2.83
C VAL A 134 -2.14 15.48 4.29
N CYS A 135 -2.40 16.65 4.84
CA CYS A 135 -2.23 16.87 6.29
C CYS A 135 -3.46 16.35 7.05
N LEU A 136 -3.20 15.56 8.09
CA LEU A 136 -4.21 15.00 8.98
C LEU A 136 -4.39 15.82 10.28
N SER A 137 -3.61 16.89 10.46
CA SER A 137 -3.70 17.76 11.64
C SER A 137 -5.03 18.48 11.71
N THR A 138 -5.53 18.66 12.92
CA THR A 138 -6.75 19.42 13.20
C THR A 138 -6.51 20.94 13.16
N ASP A 139 -5.28 21.35 13.44
CA ASP A 139 -4.85 22.75 13.42
C ASP A 139 -4.43 23.17 12.00
N LYS A 140 -5.38 23.74 11.28
CA LYS A 140 -5.15 24.25 9.93
C LYS A 140 -4.19 25.46 9.89
N ALA A 141 -4.14 26.26 10.94
CA ALA A 141 -3.28 27.42 10.99
C ALA A 141 -1.80 26.99 11.13
N LEU A 142 -1.55 26.04 12.02
CA LEU A 142 -0.25 25.41 12.16
C LEU A 142 0.21 24.77 10.84
N TRP A 143 -0.66 23.96 10.21
CA TRP A 143 -0.36 23.34 8.92
C TRP A 143 -0.01 24.35 7.84
N ALA A 144 -0.84 25.39 7.65
CA ALA A 144 -0.57 26.42 6.64
C ALA A 144 0.74 27.17 6.91
N SER A 145 1.07 27.40 8.20
CA SER A 145 2.35 28.00 8.61
C SER A 145 3.53 27.09 8.24
N VAL A 146 3.43 25.79 8.51
CA VAL A 146 4.50 24.82 8.17
C VAL A 146 4.71 24.76 6.67
N VAL A 147 3.64 24.63 5.87
CA VAL A 147 3.72 24.59 4.40
C VAL A 147 4.45 25.83 3.86
N ARG A 148 4.11 27.03 4.35
CA ARG A 148 4.74 28.29 3.93
C ARG A 148 6.20 28.39 4.39
N ASN A 149 6.48 28.04 5.64
CA ASN A 149 7.83 28.14 6.22
C ASN A 149 8.79 27.15 5.56
N GLN A 150 8.33 25.96 5.26
CA GLN A 150 9.11 24.94 4.56
C GLN A 150 9.14 25.14 3.04
N LYS A 151 8.34 26.07 2.50
CA LYS A 151 8.22 26.34 1.06
C LYS A 151 7.96 25.06 0.26
N LEU A 152 7.02 24.22 0.74
CA LEU A 152 6.72 22.95 0.08
C LEU A 152 6.10 23.20 -1.31
N PRO A 153 6.78 22.80 -2.41
CA PRO A 153 6.44 23.26 -3.77
C PRO A 153 5.30 22.47 -4.42
N TRP A 154 4.88 21.37 -3.80
CA TRP A 154 3.86 20.46 -4.32
C TRP A 154 2.46 20.79 -3.79
N ILE A 155 1.46 20.02 -4.22
CA ILE A 155 0.06 20.18 -3.79
C ILE A 155 -0.08 19.81 -2.32
N ASN A 156 -0.47 20.78 -1.49
CA ASN A 156 -0.65 20.63 -0.06
C ASN A 156 -2.12 20.83 0.29
N VAL A 157 -2.76 19.79 0.81
CA VAL A 157 -4.17 19.80 1.23
C VAL A 157 -4.33 19.35 2.68
N CYS A 158 -5.44 19.70 3.30
CA CYS A 158 -5.71 19.35 4.69
C CYS A 158 -7.06 18.64 4.80
N ALA A 159 -7.06 17.43 5.37
CA ALA A 159 -8.28 16.66 5.59
C ALA A 159 -9.12 17.22 6.77
N GLY A 160 -8.47 17.72 7.84
CA GLY A 160 -9.14 18.18 9.05
C GLY A 160 -9.97 17.09 9.75
N LEU A 161 -10.53 17.40 10.92
CA LEU A 161 -11.57 16.57 11.55
C LEU A 161 -12.90 16.84 10.84
N GLY A 162 -13.26 16.03 9.87
CA GLY A 162 -14.54 16.16 9.15
C GLY A 162 -14.51 15.81 7.67
N ALA A 163 -13.34 15.53 7.10
CA ALA A 163 -13.31 14.86 5.81
C ALA A 163 -13.82 13.43 6.02
N ALA A 164 -15.05 13.16 5.58
CA ALA A 164 -15.53 11.79 5.48
C ALA A 164 -14.63 11.08 4.46
N TRP A 165 -13.76 10.19 4.94
CA TRP A 165 -13.05 9.28 4.08
C TRP A 165 -14.08 8.46 3.31
N PRO A 166 -13.99 8.36 2.00
CA PRO A 166 -14.79 7.38 1.29
C PRO A 166 -14.50 6.03 1.93
N ALA A 167 -15.54 5.38 2.46
CA ALA A 167 -15.41 4.05 3.03
C ALA A 167 -14.77 3.16 1.95
N LEU A 168 -13.60 2.63 2.24
CA LEU A 168 -13.00 1.59 1.43
C LEU A 168 -13.90 0.37 1.59
N GLY A 169 -14.85 0.20 0.63
CA GLY A 169 -15.74 -0.94 0.55
C GLY A 169 -15.02 -2.23 0.22
#